data_822763d61256446e85a0e93fb18b9bf0
#
_entry.id   822763d61256446e85a0e93fb18b9bf0
#
_cell.length_a   1.000
_cell.length_b   1.000
_cell.length_c   1.000
_cell.angle_alpha   90.00
_cell.angle_beta   90.00
_cell.angle_gamma   90.00
#
_symmetry.space_group_name_H-M   'P 1'
#
loop_
_entity.id
_entity.type
_entity.pdbx_description
1 polymer ?
#
loop_
_entity_poly.entity_id
_entity_poly.type
_entity_poly.pdbx_seq_one_letter_code
_entity_poly.pdbx_strand_id
1 'polypeptide(L)'
;MERKNAWKSYDENNKKELEILCKEYREFLSAGKTERECVKQIIAQAESAGYRNLDVYLKSGEKLKCGDKIYSVCMNKTVAMFQIGKEPLDSGMNILGAHIDSPRMDIKQNPLYEDSDLAYLDTHYYGGIKKYQWVTIPLAIHGVIAKKDGSVVEVNIGENDDDPVFCVSDLLIHLAANQMEKKASKVIEGEKLDVLVGSIPLNDEEKEAVSKGVLAILKEKYGMEEEDFMSSELEVVPAGKARELGFDRSMIMSYGQDDRVCAYTSLAAMLGTDAELEKTACCLLVDKEEIGSVGATGMQSKFFENVVAELISLEGDYNDLKLRRCLANSKMLSSDVNAGYDPLFADAFEKKNASFCGRGVVFSKFTGSRGKSGSNDANAEYIAKLRKIMDDNNVHYQMAELGKVDVGGGGTIAYIMSLYGMEVIDCGVAILNMHAPWEVASKADVYEAKKCYEAFLKN
;
A
#
# COMPACT_ATOMS: atom_id res chain seq x y z
N MET A 1 -15.19 6.90 -25.51
CA MET A 1 -14.99 8.35 -25.33
C MET A 1 -13.51 8.55 -25.02
N GLU A 2 -12.79 9.32 -25.84
CA GLU A 2 -11.35 9.53 -25.60
C GLU A 2 -11.17 10.55 -24.48
N ARG A 3 -10.50 10.18 -23.41
CA ARG A 3 -10.18 11.10 -22.30
C ARG A 3 -8.90 11.87 -22.62
N LYS A 4 -8.94 13.18 -22.41
CA LYS A 4 -7.77 14.04 -22.68
C LYS A 4 -6.68 13.78 -21.65
N ASN A 5 -5.43 13.93 -22.08
CA ASN A 5 -4.30 13.93 -21.16
C ASN A 5 -4.39 15.15 -20.22
N ALA A 6 -4.35 14.94 -18.93
CA ALA A 6 -4.56 15.94 -17.88
C ALA A 6 -3.52 17.09 -17.93
N TRP A 7 -2.28 16.79 -18.31
CA TRP A 7 -1.23 17.79 -18.48
C TRP A 7 -1.61 18.96 -19.43
N LYS A 8 -2.53 18.70 -20.39
CA LYS A 8 -2.98 19.73 -21.35
C LYS A 8 -3.91 20.76 -20.75
N SER A 9 -4.46 20.49 -19.56
CA SER A 9 -5.41 21.36 -18.86
C SER A 9 -4.78 22.14 -17.71
N TYR A 10 -3.57 21.79 -17.29
CA TYR A 10 -2.94 22.39 -16.13
C TYR A 10 -2.36 23.77 -16.43
N ASP A 11 -2.74 24.74 -15.63
CA ASP A 11 -2.06 26.03 -15.53
C ASP A 11 -0.83 25.95 -14.61
N GLU A 12 -0.15 27.08 -14.40
CA GLU A 12 1.06 27.15 -13.56
C GLU A 12 0.77 26.87 -12.07
N ASN A 13 -0.45 27.16 -11.60
CA ASN A 13 -0.84 26.89 -10.22
C ASN A 13 -1.04 25.40 -10.00
N ASN A 14 -1.80 24.74 -10.91
CA ASN A 14 -1.96 23.28 -10.87
C ASN A 14 -0.61 22.54 -10.90
N LYS A 15 0.31 22.98 -11.76
CA LYS A 15 1.65 22.38 -11.83
C LYS A 15 2.42 22.55 -10.52
N LYS A 16 2.33 23.72 -9.87
CA LYS A 16 2.98 23.98 -8.60
C LYS A 16 2.42 23.08 -7.48
N GLU A 17 1.11 22.98 -7.38
CA GLU A 17 0.44 22.09 -6.40
C GLU A 17 0.79 20.62 -6.63
N LEU A 18 0.79 20.17 -7.90
CA LEU A 18 1.20 18.84 -8.30
C LEU A 18 2.64 18.54 -7.89
N GLU A 19 3.59 19.47 -8.12
CA GLU A 19 4.99 19.25 -7.77
C GLU A 19 5.19 19.18 -6.24
N ILE A 20 4.47 19.99 -5.46
CA ILE A 20 4.49 19.91 -3.99
C ILE A 20 3.99 18.53 -3.53
N LEU A 21 2.78 18.13 -3.97
CA LEU A 21 2.19 16.83 -3.63
C LEU A 21 3.12 15.67 -4.01
N CYS A 22 3.66 15.70 -5.23
CA CYS A 22 4.52 14.61 -5.72
C CYS A 22 5.89 14.57 -5.04
N LYS A 23 6.39 15.70 -4.53
CA LYS A 23 7.59 15.72 -3.69
C LYS A 23 7.32 15.03 -2.36
N GLU A 24 6.25 15.42 -1.66
CA GLU A 24 5.83 14.83 -0.39
C GLU A 24 5.52 13.33 -0.54
N TYR A 25 4.87 12.94 -1.64
CA TYR A 25 4.61 11.55 -1.97
C TYR A 25 5.90 10.73 -2.14
N ARG A 26 6.91 11.25 -2.83
CA ARG A 26 8.22 10.58 -2.94
C ARG A 26 8.94 10.45 -1.61
N GLU A 27 8.80 11.44 -0.73
CA GLU A 27 9.32 11.39 0.65
C GLU A 27 8.61 10.29 1.45
N PHE A 28 7.27 10.20 1.36
CA PHE A 28 6.47 9.13 1.97
C PHE A 28 6.89 7.74 1.50
N LEU A 29 7.02 7.52 0.19
CA LEU A 29 7.46 6.24 -0.38
C LEU A 29 8.87 5.85 0.07
N SER A 30 9.77 6.84 0.14
CA SER A 30 11.17 6.60 0.52
C SER A 30 11.34 6.23 1.99
N ALA A 31 10.48 6.75 2.86
CA ALA A 31 10.53 6.52 4.30
C ALA A 31 9.56 5.41 4.77
N GLY A 32 8.64 4.94 3.92
CA GLY A 32 7.63 3.93 4.24
C GLY A 32 7.71 2.73 3.32
N LYS A 33 8.65 1.84 3.54
CA LYS A 33 8.80 0.63 2.74
C LYS A 33 8.09 -0.59 3.33
N THR A 34 7.66 -0.49 4.58
CA THR A 34 6.84 -1.48 5.26
C THR A 34 5.53 -0.87 5.72
N GLU A 35 4.51 -1.69 5.98
CA GLU A 35 3.24 -1.23 6.53
C GLU A 35 3.41 -0.53 7.88
N ARG A 36 4.34 -0.97 8.73
CA ARG A 36 4.65 -0.33 10.02
C ARG A 36 5.23 1.08 9.84
N GLU A 37 6.13 1.25 8.88
CA GLU A 37 6.71 2.56 8.56
C GLU A 37 5.66 3.48 7.96
N CYS A 38 4.76 2.98 7.10
CA CYS A 38 3.63 3.74 6.58
C CYS A 38 2.72 4.23 7.72
N VAL A 39 2.28 3.34 8.61
CA VAL A 39 1.44 3.70 9.77
C VAL A 39 2.12 4.74 10.65
N LYS A 40 3.41 4.60 10.92
CA LYS A 40 4.19 5.57 11.71
C LYS A 40 4.15 6.97 11.08
N GLN A 41 4.34 7.08 9.77
CA GLN A 41 4.26 8.35 9.04
C GLN A 41 2.84 8.92 9.02
N ILE A 42 1.84 8.07 8.80
CA ILE A 42 0.43 8.46 8.78
C ILE A 42 0.03 9.05 10.12
N ILE A 43 0.38 8.40 11.24
CA ILE A 43 0.08 8.89 12.60
C ILE A 43 0.74 10.24 12.83
N ALA A 44 2.02 10.39 12.50
CA ALA A 44 2.74 11.65 12.70
C ALA A 44 2.11 12.82 11.94
N GLN A 45 1.68 12.59 10.69
CA GLN A 45 0.97 13.59 9.88
C GLN A 45 -0.43 13.86 10.42
N ALA A 46 -1.17 12.83 10.83
CA ALA A 46 -2.50 12.94 11.42
C ALA A 46 -2.48 13.77 12.72
N GLU A 47 -1.57 13.46 13.64
CA GLU A 47 -1.43 14.21 14.90
C GLU A 47 -1.05 15.67 14.64
N SER A 48 -0.16 15.93 13.69
CA SER A 48 0.19 17.30 13.27
C SER A 48 -1.00 18.07 12.70
N ALA A 49 -1.97 17.38 12.11
CA ALA A 49 -3.23 17.95 11.60
C ALA A 49 -4.38 17.96 12.64
N GLY A 50 -4.07 17.63 13.91
CA GLY A 50 -5.02 17.70 15.01
C GLY A 50 -5.86 16.44 15.24
N TYR A 51 -5.53 15.31 14.60
CA TYR A 51 -6.17 14.04 14.90
C TYR A 51 -5.73 13.52 16.28
N ARG A 52 -6.65 12.94 17.01
CA ARG A 52 -6.43 12.34 18.32
C ARG A 52 -6.72 10.84 18.27
N ASN A 53 -5.93 10.06 19.00
CA ASN A 53 -6.19 8.63 19.11
C ASN A 53 -7.55 8.36 19.78
N LEU A 54 -8.32 7.40 19.24
CA LEU A 54 -9.61 6.98 19.76
C LEU A 54 -9.56 6.60 21.27
N ASP A 55 -8.48 5.99 21.71
CA ASP A 55 -8.26 5.64 23.12
C ASP A 55 -8.35 6.81 24.08
N VAL A 56 -8.05 8.03 23.63
CA VAL A 56 -8.17 9.23 24.43
C VAL A 56 -9.63 9.54 24.75
N TYR A 57 -10.51 9.38 23.73
CA TYR A 57 -11.94 9.57 23.88
C TYR A 57 -12.56 8.45 24.75
N LEU A 58 -12.15 7.20 24.54
CA LEU A 58 -12.64 6.06 25.32
C LEU A 58 -12.29 6.18 26.79
N LYS A 59 -11.07 6.63 27.11
CA LYS A 59 -10.61 6.84 28.49
C LYS A 59 -11.28 8.03 29.19
N SER A 60 -11.50 9.11 28.45
CA SER A 60 -12.11 10.33 29.00
C SER A 60 -13.63 10.30 29.07
N GLY A 61 -14.29 9.47 28.23
CA GLY A 61 -15.73 9.48 28.03
C GLY A 61 -16.25 10.75 27.33
N GLU A 62 -15.36 11.50 26.66
CA GLU A 62 -15.68 12.69 25.89
C GLU A 62 -16.59 12.30 24.71
N LYS A 63 -17.72 13.01 24.58
CA LYS A 63 -18.67 12.77 23.47
C LYS A 63 -18.14 13.38 22.17
N LEU A 64 -18.47 12.72 21.06
CA LEU A 64 -18.12 13.19 19.71
C LEU A 64 -18.86 14.50 19.36
N LYS A 65 -18.15 15.34 18.61
CA LYS A 65 -18.68 16.58 18.06
C LYS A 65 -18.33 16.67 16.58
N CYS A 66 -19.18 17.34 15.81
CA CYS A 66 -18.87 17.68 14.43
C CYS A 66 -17.51 18.38 14.36
N GLY A 67 -16.66 17.94 13.43
CA GLY A 67 -15.30 18.42 13.25
C GLY A 67 -14.23 17.69 14.05
N ASP A 68 -14.59 16.80 15.00
CA ASP A 68 -13.59 15.99 15.70
C ASP A 68 -12.80 15.11 14.72
N LYS A 69 -11.48 15.12 14.87
CA LYS A 69 -10.53 14.36 14.07
C LYS A 69 -9.96 13.22 14.91
N ILE A 70 -10.21 11.98 14.51
CA ILE A 70 -9.91 10.79 15.31
C ILE A 70 -9.17 9.76 14.46
N TYR A 71 -8.22 9.05 15.06
CA TYR A 71 -7.62 7.86 14.45
C TYR A 71 -7.59 6.68 15.41
N SER A 72 -7.56 5.48 14.85
CA SER A 72 -7.33 4.22 15.57
C SER A 72 -6.37 3.34 14.80
N VAL A 73 -5.57 2.54 15.50
CA VAL A 73 -4.50 1.72 14.93
C VAL A 73 -4.66 0.27 15.34
N CYS A 74 -4.47 -0.66 14.42
CA CYS A 74 -4.41 -2.10 14.68
C CYS A 74 -2.98 -2.61 14.52
N MET A 75 -2.36 -3.07 15.62
CA MET A 75 -1.06 -3.76 15.63
C MET A 75 0.06 -3.02 14.86
N ASN A 76 -0.01 -1.70 14.77
CA ASN A 76 0.90 -0.84 14.00
C ASN A 76 0.99 -1.17 12.49
N LYS A 77 -0.03 -1.79 11.90
CA LYS A 77 -0.05 -2.21 10.49
C LYS A 77 -1.30 -1.75 9.74
N THR A 78 -2.34 -1.30 10.44
CA THR A 78 -3.58 -0.81 9.87
C THR A 78 -4.03 0.41 10.63
N VAL A 79 -4.56 1.40 9.93
CA VAL A 79 -5.06 2.64 10.53
C VAL A 79 -6.38 3.04 9.93
N ALA A 80 -7.30 3.51 10.77
CA ALA A 80 -8.55 4.14 10.38
C ALA A 80 -8.58 5.57 10.94
N MET A 81 -8.85 6.55 10.08
CA MET A 81 -8.97 7.97 10.42
C MET A 81 -10.38 8.45 10.14
N PHE A 82 -10.90 9.32 11.00
CA PHE A 82 -12.25 9.84 10.89
C PHE A 82 -12.25 11.36 11.11
N GLN A 83 -13.04 12.07 10.32
CA GLN A 83 -13.45 13.45 10.62
C GLN A 83 -14.97 13.47 10.74
N ILE A 84 -15.46 13.74 11.94
CA ILE A 84 -16.89 13.64 12.27
C ILE A 84 -17.68 14.71 11.55
N GLY A 85 -18.71 14.30 10.83
CA GLY A 85 -19.64 15.18 10.11
C GLY A 85 -20.76 15.74 10.97
N LYS A 86 -21.67 16.48 10.35
CA LYS A 86 -22.91 17.04 10.99
C LYS A 86 -23.99 15.98 11.13
N GLU A 87 -24.14 15.10 10.14
CA GLU A 87 -25.12 14.03 10.19
C GLU A 87 -24.69 12.96 11.18
N PRO A 88 -25.65 12.29 11.85
CA PRO A 88 -25.32 11.18 12.76
C PRO A 88 -24.68 10.03 11.98
N LEU A 89 -23.83 9.26 12.66
CA LEU A 89 -23.07 8.17 12.05
C LEU A 89 -23.96 7.12 11.36
N ASP A 90 -25.17 6.87 11.86
CA ASP A 90 -26.07 5.89 11.25
C ASP A 90 -26.66 6.34 9.90
N SER A 91 -26.48 7.60 9.48
CA SER A 91 -26.71 8.05 8.09
C SER A 91 -25.64 7.63 7.10
N GLY A 92 -24.52 7.05 7.57
CA GLY A 92 -23.43 6.55 6.77
C GLY A 92 -22.27 7.53 6.60
N MET A 93 -21.15 7.02 6.12
CA MET A 93 -19.88 7.73 5.95
C MET A 93 -19.47 7.77 4.48
N ASN A 94 -18.58 8.71 4.13
CA ASN A 94 -17.80 8.68 2.90
C ASN A 94 -16.42 8.11 3.20
N ILE A 95 -16.11 6.94 2.64
CA ILE A 95 -14.92 6.13 2.98
C ILE A 95 -13.94 6.11 1.81
N LEU A 96 -12.69 6.45 2.08
CA LEU A 96 -11.54 6.15 1.23
C LEU A 96 -10.83 4.94 1.82
N GLY A 97 -10.65 3.88 1.05
CA GLY A 97 -9.94 2.69 1.50
C GLY A 97 -8.81 2.33 0.55
N ALA A 98 -7.65 1.97 1.07
CA ALA A 98 -6.48 1.55 0.33
C ALA A 98 -5.66 0.57 1.16
N HIS A 99 -4.69 -0.14 0.54
CA HIS A 99 -3.75 -0.94 1.31
C HIS A 99 -2.35 -0.30 1.38
N ILE A 100 -1.55 -0.73 2.34
CA ILE A 100 -0.21 -0.20 2.60
C ILE A 100 0.88 -1.27 2.63
N ASP A 101 0.50 -2.54 2.55
CA ASP A 101 1.43 -3.63 2.26
C ASP A 101 1.79 -3.64 0.76
N SER A 102 2.87 -4.30 0.39
CA SER A 102 3.33 -4.45 -1.00
C SER A 102 4.08 -5.77 -1.15
N PRO A 103 4.17 -6.33 -2.37
CA PRO A 103 4.94 -7.56 -2.61
C PRO A 103 6.41 -7.40 -2.21
N ARG A 104 6.95 -8.41 -1.54
CA ARG A 104 8.31 -8.40 -0.97
C ARG A 104 8.83 -9.81 -0.68
N MET A 105 9.95 -9.90 0.03
CA MET A 105 10.41 -11.13 0.65
C MET A 105 10.45 -10.94 2.17
N ASP A 106 9.90 -11.90 2.92
CA ASP A 106 9.98 -11.92 4.39
C ASP A 106 11.09 -12.88 4.83
N ILE A 107 11.89 -12.48 5.81
CA ILE A 107 12.92 -13.35 6.40
C ILE A 107 12.21 -14.43 7.23
N LYS A 108 12.60 -15.72 7.02
CA LYS A 108 12.02 -16.87 7.73
C LYS A 108 12.39 -16.88 9.24
N GLN A 109 11.77 -17.76 10.01
CA GLN A 109 11.93 -17.83 11.47
C GLN A 109 13.29 -18.40 11.91
N ASN A 110 13.92 -19.23 11.09
CA ASN A 110 15.26 -19.79 11.29
C ASN A 110 16.05 -19.56 9.99
N PRO A 111 16.47 -18.31 9.71
CA PRO A 111 16.87 -17.95 8.35
C PRO A 111 18.36 -18.10 8.09
N LEU A 112 19.20 -17.96 9.12
CA LEU A 112 20.64 -17.82 8.95
C LEU A 112 21.30 -19.18 8.72
N TYR A 113 22.04 -19.29 7.63
CA TYR A 113 22.87 -20.43 7.33
C TYR A 113 24.16 -20.03 6.60
N GLU A 114 25.11 -20.92 6.53
CA GLU A 114 26.37 -20.72 5.84
C GLU A 114 26.67 -21.92 4.93
N ASP A 115 27.13 -21.65 3.73
CA ASP A 115 27.68 -22.63 2.81
C ASP A 115 28.88 -22.04 2.06
N SER A 116 29.99 -22.76 2.05
CA SER A 116 31.22 -22.38 1.31
C SER A 116 31.68 -20.95 1.63
N ASP A 117 31.74 -20.62 2.92
CA ASP A 117 32.13 -19.30 3.46
C ASP A 117 31.24 -18.11 2.99
N LEU A 118 30.03 -18.39 2.62
CA LEU A 118 28.99 -17.38 2.34
C LEU A 118 27.82 -17.55 3.31
N ALA A 119 27.41 -16.47 3.97
CA ALA A 119 26.25 -16.47 4.86
C ALA A 119 25.04 -15.93 4.14
N TYR A 120 23.91 -16.59 4.34
CA TYR A 120 22.62 -16.26 3.74
C TYR A 120 21.52 -16.16 4.78
N LEU A 121 20.46 -15.42 4.43
CA LEU A 121 19.16 -15.44 5.12
C LEU A 121 18.10 -16.05 4.20
N ASP A 122 17.51 -17.15 4.65
CA ASP A 122 16.34 -17.76 4.03
C ASP A 122 15.15 -16.80 4.00
N THR A 123 14.45 -16.73 2.86
CA THR A 123 13.26 -15.89 2.72
C THR A 123 12.05 -16.66 2.24
N HIS A 124 10.88 -16.04 2.42
CA HIS A 124 9.63 -16.43 1.79
C HIS A 124 9.04 -15.21 1.07
N TYR A 125 8.74 -15.31 -0.22
CA TYR A 125 8.12 -14.20 -0.92
C TYR A 125 6.67 -13.99 -0.47
N TYR A 126 6.27 -12.72 -0.45
CA TYR A 126 4.95 -12.23 -0.04
C TYR A 126 4.28 -11.59 -1.26
N GLY A 127 3.00 -11.95 -1.54
CA GLY A 127 2.26 -11.46 -2.70
C GLY A 127 2.67 -12.11 -4.03
N GLY A 128 2.14 -11.60 -5.11
CA GLY A 128 2.33 -12.12 -6.46
C GLY A 128 3.52 -11.51 -7.18
N ILE A 129 4.70 -12.13 -7.17
CA ILE A 129 5.91 -11.60 -7.81
C ILE A 129 6.39 -12.43 -9.01
N LYS A 130 7.03 -11.76 -9.97
CA LYS A 130 7.90 -12.39 -10.96
C LYS A 130 9.29 -12.55 -10.36
N LYS A 131 9.59 -13.70 -9.76
CA LYS A 131 10.81 -13.94 -8.97
C LYS A 131 12.10 -13.52 -9.65
N TYR A 132 12.19 -13.66 -10.99
CA TYR A 132 13.35 -13.25 -11.76
C TYR A 132 13.63 -11.74 -11.78
N GLN A 133 12.68 -10.90 -11.35
CA GLN A 133 12.90 -9.47 -11.21
C GLN A 133 13.56 -9.09 -9.88
N TRP A 134 13.61 -10.01 -8.91
CA TRP A 134 14.07 -9.77 -7.55
C TRP A 134 15.53 -10.22 -7.30
N VAL A 135 16.16 -10.82 -8.29
CA VAL A 135 17.57 -11.24 -8.22
C VAL A 135 18.48 -10.15 -8.78
N THR A 136 19.73 -10.10 -8.32
CA THR A 136 20.80 -9.20 -8.79
C THR A 136 20.52 -7.69 -8.67
N ILE A 137 19.59 -7.31 -7.81
CA ILE A 137 19.31 -5.90 -7.49
C ILE A 137 19.75 -5.58 -6.06
N PRO A 138 20.11 -4.33 -5.75
CA PRO A 138 20.33 -3.92 -4.38
C PRO A 138 19.05 -4.02 -3.55
N LEU A 139 19.14 -4.66 -2.39
CA LEU A 139 18.06 -4.89 -1.45
C LEU A 139 18.42 -4.28 -0.08
N ALA A 140 17.38 -3.84 0.63
CA ALA A 140 17.42 -3.34 1.98
C ALA A 140 16.64 -4.28 2.92
N ILE A 141 16.93 -4.25 4.22
CA ILE A 141 16.20 -4.98 5.25
C ILE A 141 15.54 -3.96 6.18
N HIS A 142 14.23 -4.04 6.27
CA HIS A 142 13.39 -3.20 7.12
C HIS A 142 12.57 -4.04 8.07
N GLY A 143 12.09 -3.46 9.17
CA GLY A 143 11.14 -4.11 10.05
C GLY A 143 11.42 -3.95 11.53
N VAL A 144 11.04 -4.94 12.32
CA VAL A 144 11.17 -4.92 13.77
C VAL A 144 11.62 -6.26 14.33
N ILE A 145 12.31 -6.18 15.46
CA ILE A 145 12.67 -7.32 16.30
C ILE A 145 11.96 -7.14 17.64
N ALA A 146 11.02 -8.02 17.97
CA ALA A 146 10.37 -8.03 19.28
C ALA A 146 11.10 -9.01 20.21
N LYS A 147 11.70 -8.48 21.26
CA LYS A 147 12.49 -9.26 22.21
C LYS A 147 11.65 -9.88 23.32
N LYS A 148 12.17 -10.91 23.98
CA LYS A 148 11.51 -11.60 25.09
C LYS A 148 11.22 -10.70 26.30
N ASP A 149 11.95 -9.63 26.49
CA ASP A 149 11.73 -8.64 27.55
C ASP A 149 10.59 -7.63 27.22
N GLY A 150 9.99 -7.76 26.04
CA GLY A 150 8.92 -6.88 25.55
C GLY A 150 9.40 -5.63 24.81
N SER A 151 10.72 -5.42 24.72
CA SER A 151 11.26 -4.32 23.90
C SER A 151 11.14 -4.63 22.42
N VAL A 152 10.98 -3.58 21.60
CA VAL A 152 10.90 -3.68 20.15
C VAL A 152 12.00 -2.80 19.55
N VAL A 153 12.82 -3.37 18.70
CA VAL A 153 13.92 -2.69 18.01
C VAL A 153 13.55 -2.52 16.54
N GLU A 154 13.56 -1.28 16.04
CA GLU A 154 13.38 -1.00 14.61
C GLU A 154 14.67 -1.31 13.86
N VAL A 155 14.53 -1.93 12.69
CA VAL A 155 15.62 -2.26 11.75
C VAL A 155 15.36 -1.55 10.44
N ASN A 156 16.37 -0.81 9.97
CA ASN A 156 16.38 -0.19 8.65
C ASN A 156 17.83 -0.17 8.18
N ILE A 157 18.16 -1.00 7.18
CA ILE A 157 19.52 -1.17 6.68
C ILE A 157 19.47 -1.20 5.16
N GLY A 158 20.23 -0.31 4.52
CA GLY A 158 20.38 -0.29 3.06
C GLY A 158 19.83 0.97 2.39
N GLU A 159 19.40 1.97 3.17
CA GLU A 159 18.82 3.21 2.63
C GLU A 159 19.76 4.41 2.65
N ASN A 160 20.75 4.43 3.53
CA ASN A 160 21.75 5.48 3.58
C ASN A 160 22.97 5.10 2.74
N ASP A 161 23.70 6.09 2.26
CA ASP A 161 24.90 5.88 1.42
C ASP A 161 26.00 5.09 2.14
N ASP A 162 26.04 5.15 3.47
CA ASP A 162 26.99 4.42 4.33
C ASP A 162 26.48 3.03 4.78
N ASP A 163 25.24 2.68 4.47
CA ASP A 163 24.69 1.37 4.79
C ASP A 163 25.18 0.30 3.81
N PRO A 164 25.39 -0.95 4.24
CA PRO A 164 25.51 -2.06 3.33
C PRO A 164 24.18 -2.33 2.64
N VAL A 165 24.23 -2.79 1.39
CA VAL A 165 23.07 -3.36 0.68
C VAL A 165 23.22 -4.86 0.58
N PHE A 166 22.13 -5.56 0.29
CA PHE A 166 22.05 -7.00 0.14
C PHE A 166 21.63 -7.36 -1.29
N CYS A 167 21.75 -8.64 -1.65
CA CYS A 167 21.17 -9.12 -2.91
C CYS A 167 20.87 -10.62 -2.87
N VAL A 168 19.97 -11.05 -3.73
CA VAL A 168 19.83 -12.44 -4.13
C VAL A 168 20.70 -12.66 -5.36
N SER A 169 21.64 -13.60 -5.30
CA SER A 169 22.51 -13.93 -6.44
C SER A 169 21.73 -14.69 -7.53
N ASP A 170 22.18 -14.57 -8.77
CA ASP A 170 21.69 -15.39 -9.88
C ASP A 170 22.89 -16.05 -10.61
N LEU A 171 22.60 -17.13 -11.34
CA LEU A 171 23.60 -17.84 -12.08
C LEU A 171 24.12 -16.99 -13.25
N LEU A 172 25.45 -16.90 -13.38
CA LEU A 172 26.06 -16.17 -14.50
C LEU A 172 25.70 -16.80 -15.85
N ILE A 173 25.58 -15.98 -16.88
CA ILE A 173 25.11 -16.39 -18.22
C ILE A 173 25.92 -17.55 -18.81
N HIS A 174 27.21 -17.63 -18.56
CA HIS A 174 28.09 -18.70 -19.11
C HIS A 174 27.81 -20.10 -18.55
N LEU A 175 27.09 -20.22 -17.43
CA LEU A 175 26.67 -21.48 -16.83
C LEU A 175 25.15 -21.68 -16.90
N ALA A 176 24.39 -20.72 -17.43
CA ALA A 176 22.93 -20.65 -17.32
C ALA A 176 22.18 -21.41 -18.43
N ALA A 177 22.83 -22.19 -19.30
CA ALA A 177 22.16 -22.85 -20.43
C ALA A 177 20.86 -23.60 -20.02
N ASN A 178 20.96 -24.46 -19.02
CA ASN A 178 19.79 -25.22 -18.52
C ASN A 178 18.78 -24.35 -17.78
N GLN A 179 19.21 -23.25 -17.15
CA GLN A 179 18.30 -22.30 -16.50
C GLN A 179 17.48 -21.55 -17.52
N MET A 180 18.09 -21.10 -18.63
CA MET A 180 17.44 -20.34 -19.67
C MET A 180 16.39 -21.14 -20.47
N GLU A 181 16.44 -22.47 -20.43
CA GLU A 181 15.43 -23.34 -21.03
C GLU A 181 14.18 -23.53 -20.14
N LYS A 182 14.23 -23.10 -18.87
CA LYS A 182 13.08 -23.20 -17.96
C LYS A 182 12.00 -22.17 -18.31
N LYS A 183 10.73 -22.51 -18.02
CA LYS A 183 9.66 -21.51 -18.05
C LYS A 183 9.97 -20.36 -17.08
N ALA A 184 9.61 -19.13 -17.44
CA ALA A 184 9.87 -17.93 -16.61
C ALA A 184 9.41 -18.09 -15.15
N SER A 185 8.29 -18.77 -14.89
CA SER A 185 7.78 -19.06 -13.54
C SER A 185 8.67 -20.04 -12.73
N LYS A 186 9.61 -20.72 -13.40
CA LYS A 186 10.51 -21.73 -12.83
C LYS A 186 11.99 -21.37 -12.97
N VAL A 187 12.31 -20.26 -13.63
CA VAL A 187 13.71 -19.83 -13.85
C VAL A 187 14.41 -19.51 -12.53
N ILE A 188 13.70 -18.90 -11.60
CA ILE A 188 14.08 -18.72 -10.19
C ILE A 188 13.11 -19.53 -9.32
N GLU A 189 13.66 -20.40 -8.50
CA GLU A 189 12.88 -21.20 -7.53
C GLU A 189 12.67 -20.39 -6.26
N GLY A 190 11.51 -20.54 -5.58
CA GLY A 190 11.21 -19.77 -4.36
C GLY A 190 12.24 -19.98 -3.24
N GLU A 191 12.67 -21.24 -3.05
CA GLU A 191 13.70 -21.60 -2.07
C GLU A 191 15.14 -21.17 -2.46
N LYS A 192 15.29 -20.38 -3.52
CA LYS A 192 16.56 -19.77 -3.93
C LYS A 192 16.51 -18.24 -3.91
N LEU A 193 15.50 -17.70 -3.29
CA LEU A 193 15.41 -16.26 -3.02
C LEU A 193 16.11 -15.90 -1.71
N ASP A 194 17.25 -16.53 -1.44
CA ASP A 194 18.03 -16.32 -0.23
C ASP A 194 18.96 -15.13 -0.36
N VAL A 195 18.96 -14.30 0.65
CA VAL A 195 19.69 -13.04 0.67
C VAL A 195 21.12 -13.25 1.15
N LEU A 196 22.10 -12.92 0.33
CA LEU A 196 23.52 -12.94 0.69
C LEU A 196 23.82 -11.81 1.68
N VAL A 197 24.36 -12.15 2.87
CA VAL A 197 24.56 -11.21 3.98
C VAL A 197 25.98 -11.14 4.54
N GLY A 198 26.89 -12.03 4.14
CA GLY A 198 28.28 -11.98 4.62
C GLY A 198 29.21 -13.00 4.02
N SER A 199 30.52 -12.73 4.17
CA SER A 199 31.62 -13.63 3.72
C SER A 199 32.88 -13.49 4.55
N ILE A 200 32.87 -12.78 5.69
CA ILE A 200 34.05 -12.63 6.55
C ILE A 200 33.94 -13.60 7.74
N PRO A 201 34.80 -14.60 7.83
CA PRO A 201 34.79 -15.53 8.95
C PRO A 201 35.27 -14.85 10.24
N LEU A 202 34.63 -15.20 11.35
CA LEU A 202 35.11 -14.82 12.67
C LEU A 202 36.40 -15.60 12.98
N ASN A 203 37.45 -14.91 13.40
CA ASN A 203 38.71 -15.56 13.79
C ASN A 203 38.45 -16.52 14.96
N ASP A 204 39.16 -17.62 14.98
CA ASP A 204 39.12 -18.67 16.01
C ASP A 204 37.89 -19.60 16.00
N GLU A 205 36.98 -19.47 15.00
CA GLU A 205 35.86 -20.38 14.82
C GLU A 205 36.14 -21.41 13.70
N GLU A 206 35.89 -22.68 13.98
CA GLU A 206 36.12 -23.79 13.03
C GLU A 206 34.86 -24.09 12.17
N LYS A 207 33.68 -23.70 12.63
CA LYS A 207 32.41 -24.00 11.96
C LYS A 207 31.50 -22.77 12.00
N GLU A 208 30.80 -22.55 10.89
CA GLU A 208 29.83 -21.46 10.75
C GLU A 208 30.44 -20.10 11.11
N ALA A 209 31.70 -19.90 10.75
CA ALA A 209 32.47 -18.73 11.16
C ALA A 209 31.92 -17.41 10.58
N VAL A 210 31.39 -17.46 9.36
CA VAL A 210 30.76 -16.27 8.70
C VAL A 210 29.43 -15.97 9.32
N SER A 211 28.56 -16.97 9.54
CA SER A 211 27.27 -16.79 10.20
C SER A 211 27.43 -16.23 11.61
N LYS A 212 28.41 -16.73 12.39
CA LYS A 212 28.71 -16.15 13.71
C LYS A 212 29.23 -14.72 13.63
N GLY A 213 29.98 -14.38 12.57
CA GLY A 213 30.39 -13.01 12.30
C GLY A 213 29.19 -12.06 12.03
N VAL A 214 28.22 -12.52 11.23
CA VAL A 214 26.98 -11.79 10.98
C VAL A 214 26.19 -11.61 12.28
N LEU A 215 26.03 -12.68 13.08
CA LEU A 215 25.33 -12.58 14.38
C LEU A 215 26.02 -11.62 15.34
N ALA A 216 27.36 -11.58 15.38
CA ALA A 216 28.08 -10.62 16.20
C ALA A 216 27.80 -9.18 15.81
N ILE A 217 27.68 -8.88 14.50
CA ILE A 217 27.30 -7.55 14.01
C ILE A 217 25.85 -7.22 14.40
N LEU A 218 24.91 -8.15 14.22
CA LEU A 218 23.51 -7.96 14.59
C LEU A 218 23.35 -7.75 16.10
N LYS A 219 24.13 -8.47 16.91
CA LYS A 219 24.17 -8.30 18.36
C LYS A 219 24.72 -6.93 18.76
N GLU A 220 25.81 -6.49 18.15
CA GLU A 220 26.43 -5.20 18.45
C GLU A 220 25.51 -4.03 18.07
N LYS A 221 24.90 -4.07 16.88
CA LYS A 221 24.11 -2.94 16.38
C LYS A 221 22.67 -2.91 16.92
N TYR A 222 22.03 -4.07 17.05
CA TYR A 222 20.60 -4.18 17.38
C TYR A 222 20.34 -4.94 18.68
N GLY A 223 21.41 -5.44 19.34
CA GLY A 223 21.29 -6.31 20.50
C GLY A 223 20.54 -7.61 20.20
N MET A 224 20.53 -8.05 18.94
CA MET A 224 19.81 -9.21 18.45
C MET A 224 20.60 -10.48 18.71
N GLU A 225 19.96 -11.51 19.26
CA GLU A 225 20.45 -12.87 19.32
C GLU A 225 19.82 -13.73 18.21
N GLU A 226 20.40 -14.87 17.89
CA GLU A 226 19.87 -15.72 16.81
C GLU A 226 18.40 -16.13 17.03
N GLU A 227 18.01 -16.43 18.27
CA GLU A 227 16.63 -16.79 18.61
C GLU A 227 15.61 -15.65 18.40
N ASP A 228 16.05 -14.39 18.32
CA ASP A 228 15.18 -13.25 18.09
C ASP A 228 14.61 -13.20 16.67
N PHE A 229 15.20 -13.96 15.72
CA PHE A 229 14.58 -14.13 14.40
C PHE A 229 13.18 -14.76 14.49
N MET A 230 12.90 -15.60 15.47
CA MET A 230 11.60 -16.25 15.65
C MET A 230 10.47 -15.25 15.97
N SER A 231 10.83 -14.09 16.52
CA SER A 231 9.88 -13.00 16.88
C SER A 231 10.23 -11.68 16.17
N SER A 232 10.85 -11.76 15.02
CA SER A 232 11.09 -10.61 14.14
C SER A 232 10.06 -10.57 13.01
N GLU A 233 9.82 -9.38 12.49
CA GLU A 233 9.14 -9.10 11.22
C GLU A 233 10.14 -8.30 10.39
N LEU A 234 10.96 -9.00 9.61
CA LEU A 234 12.00 -8.41 8.78
C LEU A 234 11.67 -8.63 7.30
N GLU A 235 11.54 -7.56 6.59
CA GLU A 235 11.13 -7.48 5.20
C GLU A 235 12.33 -7.08 4.34
N VAL A 236 12.55 -7.81 3.26
CA VAL A 236 13.58 -7.54 2.25
C VAL A 236 12.92 -6.85 1.08
N VAL A 237 13.32 -5.61 0.86
CA VAL A 237 12.71 -4.69 -0.12
C VAL A 237 13.79 -4.08 -1.03
N PRO A 238 13.44 -3.53 -2.22
CA PRO A 238 14.41 -2.84 -3.05
C PRO A 238 15.04 -1.65 -2.33
N ALA A 239 16.37 -1.59 -2.30
CA ALA A 239 17.12 -0.48 -1.72
C ALA A 239 17.05 0.76 -2.61
N GLY A 240 16.92 1.94 -2.00
CA GLY A 240 16.95 3.23 -2.69
C GLY A 240 15.62 3.98 -2.68
N LYS A 241 15.71 5.26 -2.92
CA LYS A 241 14.62 6.24 -2.76
C LYS A 241 13.73 6.31 -4.00
N ALA A 242 12.49 6.75 -3.83
CA ALA A 242 11.60 7.15 -4.92
C ALA A 242 12.21 8.28 -5.75
N ARG A 243 12.14 8.18 -7.06
CA ARG A 243 12.78 9.11 -8.00
C ARG A 243 11.82 9.56 -9.10
N GLU A 244 12.07 10.73 -9.63
CA GLU A 244 11.40 11.19 -10.84
C GLU A 244 11.92 10.39 -12.05
N LEU A 245 11.01 10.05 -12.96
CA LEU A 245 11.28 9.28 -14.18
C LEU A 245 10.93 10.10 -15.41
N GLY A 246 11.76 9.93 -16.46
CA GLY A 246 11.65 10.59 -17.75
C GLY A 246 12.46 11.89 -17.82
N PHE A 247 12.80 12.32 -19.04
CA PHE A 247 13.53 13.57 -19.26
C PHE A 247 12.74 14.78 -18.79
N ASP A 248 11.43 14.72 -18.89
CA ASP A 248 10.48 15.75 -18.48
C ASP A 248 10.05 15.64 -17.01
N ARG A 249 10.55 14.62 -16.29
CA ARG A 249 10.22 14.35 -14.87
C ARG A 249 8.73 14.22 -14.58
N SER A 250 7.94 13.78 -15.56
CA SER A 250 6.48 13.68 -15.46
C SER A 250 5.96 12.46 -14.71
N MET A 251 6.86 11.53 -14.34
CA MET A 251 6.52 10.27 -13.68
C MET A 251 7.35 10.07 -12.42
N ILE A 252 6.91 9.14 -11.57
CA ILE A 252 7.60 8.70 -10.37
C ILE A 252 7.88 7.21 -10.49
N MET A 253 9.11 6.81 -10.19
CA MET A 253 9.56 5.43 -10.12
C MET A 253 9.92 5.09 -8.68
N SER A 254 9.28 4.06 -8.11
CA SER A 254 9.51 3.62 -6.74
C SER A 254 9.06 2.18 -6.54
N TYR A 255 9.56 1.56 -5.48
CA TYR A 255 8.97 0.37 -4.88
C TYR A 255 7.67 0.72 -4.17
N GLY A 256 6.70 -0.19 -4.24
CA GLY A 256 5.49 -0.18 -3.42
C GLY A 256 4.50 0.94 -3.74
N GLN A 257 4.42 1.41 -5.00
CA GLN A 257 3.36 2.31 -5.42
C GLN A 257 1.99 1.61 -5.47
N ASP A 258 1.97 0.30 -5.63
CA ASP A 258 0.87 -0.60 -5.33
C ASP A 258 0.86 -0.92 -3.82
N ASP A 259 -0.07 -0.41 -3.00
CA ASP A 259 -1.08 0.62 -3.32
C ASP A 259 -0.82 1.91 -2.53
N ARG A 260 0.45 2.16 -2.18
CA ARG A 260 0.82 3.36 -1.39
C ARG A 260 0.55 4.67 -2.15
N VAL A 261 0.37 4.62 -3.47
CA VAL A 261 -0.05 5.81 -4.22
C VAL A 261 -1.47 6.22 -3.86
N CYS A 262 -2.40 5.24 -3.77
CA CYS A 262 -3.76 5.51 -3.36
C CYS A 262 -3.87 5.75 -1.85
N ALA A 263 -3.08 5.05 -1.04
CA ALA A 263 -3.01 5.28 0.40
C ALA A 263 -2.55 6.71 0.74
N TYR A 264 -1.45 7.17 0.12
CA TYR A 264 -0.94 8.52 0.35
C TYR A 264 -1.89 9.61 -0.16
N THR A 265 -2.46 9.44 -1.34
CA THR A 265 -3.41 10.43 -1.90
C THR A 265 -4.72 10.48 -1.12
N SER A 266 -5.17 9.36 -0.53
CA SER A 266 -6.28 9.30 0.42
C SER A 266 -5.96 10.03 1.72
N LEU A 267 -4.77 9.80 2.29
CA LEU A 267 -4.26 10.53 3.45
C LEU A 267 -4.20 12.04 3.17
N ALA A 268 -3.59 12.44 2.06
CA ALA A 268 -3.44 13.85 1.69
C ALA A 268 -4.80 14.54 1.48
N ALA A 269 -5.79 13.84 0.89
CA ALA A 269 -7.15 14.33 0.77
C ALA A 269 -7.83 14.51 2.13
N MET A 270 -7.67 13.53 3.01
CA MET A 270 -8.24 13.57 4.36
C MET A 270 -7.64 14.71 5.21
N LEU A 271 -6.32 14.90 5.15
CA LEU A 271 -5.62 15.97 5.87
C LEU A 271 -5.93 17.37 5.29
N GLY A 272 -6.18 17.48 3.99
CA GLY A 272 -6.55 18.72 3.30
C GLY A 272 -8.03 19.11 3.46
N THR A 273 -8.82 18.33 4.19
CA THR A 273 -10.26 18.60 4.36
C THR A 273 -10.48 19.35 5.67
N ASP A 274 -10.44 20.69 5.60
CA ASP A 274 -10.70 21.59 6.77
C ASP A 274 -12.16 22.05 6.88
N ALA A 275 -13.03 21.69 5.92
CA ALA A 275 -14.43 22.09 5.91
C ALA A 275 -15.25 21.27 6.92
N GLU A 276 -16.30 21.88 7.45
CA GLU A 276 -17.37 21.11 8.12
C GLU A 276 -18.05 20.20 7.09
N LEU A 277 -17.93 18.89 7.30
CA LEU A 277 -18.53 17.88 6.42
C LEU A 277 -19.99 17.62 6.82
N GLU A 278 -20.85 17.33 5.86
CA GLU A 278 -22.19 16.85 6.15
C GLU A 278 -22.13 15.40 6.69
N LYS A 279 -21.48 14.49 5.98
CA LYS A 279 -21.22 13.11 6.42
C LYS A 279 -19.82 12.97 7.02
N THR A 280 -19.70 12.06 7.96
CA THR A 280 -18.37 11.68 8.48
C THR A 280 -17.51 11.15 7.36
N ALA A 281 -16.30 11.71 7.23
CA ALA A 281 -15.26 11.18 6.36
C ALA A 281 -14.45 10.09 7.08
N CYS A 282 -14.10 9.04 6.34
CA CYS A 282 -13.21 7.98 6.83
C CYS A 282 -12.09 7.74 5.82
N CYS A 283 -10.86 7.55 6.31
CA CYS A 283 -9.73 7.02 5.55
C CYS A 283 -9.26 5.75 6.24
N LEU A 284 -9.40 4.61 5.56
CA LEU A 284 -9.09 3.27 6.07
C LEU A 284 -7.94 2.68 5.26
N LEU A 285 -6.77 2.54 5.90
CA LEU A 285 -5.55 2.05 5.27
C LEU A 285 -5.17 0.72 5.92
N VAL A 286 -5.23 -0.36 5.13
CA VAL A 286 -5.16 -1.74 5.63
C VAL A 286 -3.89 -2.46 5.19
N ASP A 287 -3.59 -3.54 5.87
CA ASP A 287 -2.51 -4.50 5.60
C ASP A 287 -3.07 -5.76 4.91
N LYS A 288 -2.20 -6.58 4.34
CA LYS A 288 -2.48 -7.95 3.85
C LYS A 288 -3.35 -8.06 2.60
N GLU A 289 -3.56 -6.98 1.84
CA GLU A 289 -4.29 -7.06 0.58
C GLU A 289 -3.63 -8.07 -0.36
N GLU A 290 -2.33 -7.97 -0.51
CA GLU A 290 -1.47 -8.76 -1.42
C GLU A 290 -1.49 -10.27 -1.15
N ILE A 291 -1.97 -10.68 0.00
CA ILE A 291 -2.12 -12.09 0.39
C ILE A 291 -3.57 -12.48 0.73
N GLY A 292 -4.55 -11.69 0.25
CA GLY A 292 -5.98 -11.99 0.32
C GLY A 292 -6.72 -11.36 1.49
N SER A 293 -6.19 -10.33 2.14
CA SER A 293 -6.85 -9.55 3.20
C SER A 293 -7.25 -10.33 4.45
N VAL A 294 -6.71 -11.54 4.66
CA VAL A 294 -7.02 -12.41 5.80
C VAL A 294 -6.05 -12.12 6.96
N GLY A 295 -6.58 -12.06 8.16
CA GLY A 295 -5.81 -11.83 9.39
C GLY A 295 -6.24 -10.59 10.15
N ALA A 296 -5.68 -10.37 11.34
CA ALA A 296 -6.14 -9.34 12.29
C ALA A 296 -5.97 -7.91 11.76
N THR A 297 -5.02 -7.68 10.86
CA THR A 297 -4.69 -6.38 10.27
C THR A 297 -5.22 -6.20 8.84
N GLY A 298 -5.73 -7.28 8.22
CA GLY A 298 -6.34 -7.25 6.89
C GLY A 298 -7.77 -6.73 6.89
N MET A 299 -8.28 -6.39 5.70
CA MET A 299 -9.64 -5.84 5.55
C MET A 299 -10.75 -6.78 6.04
N GLN A 300 -10.53 -8.09 6.04
CA GLN A 300 -11.50 -9.08 6.55
C GLN A 300 -11.58 -9.11 8.08
N SER A 301 -10.71 -8.40 8.80
CA SER A 301 -10.76 -8.32 10.25
C SER A 301 -11.97 -7.51 10.73
N LYS A 302 -12.28 -7.65 12.02
CA LYS A 302 -13.34 -6.85 12.67
C LYS A 302 -12.87 -5.48 13.15
N PHE A 303 -11.62 -5.08 12.84
CA PHE A 303 -11.05 -3.82 13.30
C PHE A 303 -11.93 -2.63 12.92
N PHE A 304 -12.24 -2.46 11.63
CA PHE A 304 -13.04 -1.35 11.14
C PHE A 304 -14.44 -1.32 11.79
N GLU A 305 -15.14 -2.47 11.82
CA GLU A 305 -16.47 -2.59 12.42
C GLU A 305 -16.45 -2.24 13.90
N ASN A 306 -15.43 -2.69 14.65
CA ASN A 306 -15.27 -2.40 16.08
C ASN A 306 -15.01 -0.90 16.30
N VAL A 307 -14.14 -0.27 15.51
CA VAL A 307 -13.87 1.17 15.62
C VAL A 307 -15.15 1.99 15.38
N VAL A 308 -15.92 1.65 14.34
CA VAL A 308 -17.21 2.32 14.05
C VAL A 308 -18.21 2.13 15.19
N ALA A 309 -18.25 0.95 15.82
CA ALA A 309 -19.10 0.69 16.98
C ALA A 309 -18.74 1.58 18.18
N GLU A 310 -17.45 1.77 18.45
CA GLU A 310 -16.96 2.66 19.51
C GLU A 310 -17.32 4.13 19.21
N LEU A 311 -17.15 4.60 17.96
CA LEU A 311 -17.55 5.94 17.57
C LEU A 311 -19.06 6.19 17.77
N ILE A 312 -19.92 5.22 17.39
CA ILE A 312 -21.37 5.30 17.62
C ILE A 312 -21.68 5.36 19.13
N SER A 313 -20.94 4.63 19.96
CA SER A 313 -21.08 4.68 21.42
C SER A 313 -20.68 6.04 22.01
N LEU A 314 -19.66 6.67 21.44
CA LEU A 314 -19.24 8.01 21.86
C LEU A 314 -20.19 9.12 21.34
N GLU A 315 -20.84 8.92 20.19
CA GLU A 315 -21.87 9.82 19.69
C GLU A 315 -23.14 9.83 20.58
N GLY A 316 -23.58 8.64 21.03
CA GLY A 316 -24.80 8.52 21.83
C GLY A 316 -25.07 7.10 22.30
N ASP A 317 -26.37 6.72 22.30
CA ASP A 317 -26.77 5.36 22.67
C ASP A 317 -26.45 4.37 21.56
N TYR A 318 -25.51 3.48 21.84
CA TYR A 318 -25.15 2.39 20.94
C TYR A 318 -26.26 1.33 20.88
N ASN A 319 -26.50 0.85 19.66
CA ASN A 319 -27.16 -0.43 19.43
C ASN A 319 -26.72 -1.01 18.07
N ASP A 320 -26.81 -2.32 17.90
CA ASP A 320 -26.42 -3.04 16.70
C ASP A 320 -27.08 -2.52 15.41
N LEU A 321 -28.31 -2.04 15.51
CA LEU A 321 -29.03 -1.53 14.34
C LEU A 321 -28.43 -0.23 13.84
N LYS A 322 -27.94 0.66 14.73
CA LYS A 322 -27.21 1.87 14.32
C LYS A 322 -25.92 1.53 13.58
N LEU A 323 -25.14 0.57 14.10
CA LEU A 323 -23.92 0.11 13.44
C LEU A 323 -24.22 -0.46 12.04
N ARG A 324 -25.21 -1.33 11.91
CA ARG A 324 -25.60 -1.90 10.63
C ARG A 324 -26.10 -0.85 9.64
N ARG A 325 -26.84 0.14 10.10
CA ARG A 325 -27.28 1.28 9.27
C ARG A 325 -26.12 2.15 8.84
N CYS A 326 -25.20 2.46 9.75
CA CYS A 326 -23.99 3.21 9.44
C CYS A 326 -23.23 2.56 8.28
N LEU A 327 -22.92 1.28 8.42
CA LEU A 327 -22.18 0.52 7.41
C LEU A 327 -22.96 0.43 6.08
N ALA A 328 -24.23 0.08 6.11
CA ALA A 328 -25.05 -0.08 4.90
C ALA A 328 -25.31 1.24 4.15
N ASN A 329 -25.43 2.37 4.88
CA ASN A 329 -25.65 3.69 4.30
C ASN A 329 -24.37 4.38 3.84
N SER A 330 -23.19 3.82 4.16
CA SER A 330 -21.89 4.35 3.78
C SER A 330 -21.63 4.21 2.27
N LYS A 331 -20.71 4.99 1.77
CA LYS A 331 -20.21 4.95 0.39
C LYS A 331 -18.70 4.88 0.41
N MET A 332 -18.13 4.08 -0.48
CA MET A 332 -16.68 3.87 -0.50
C MET A 332 -16.11 4.02 -1.89
N LEU A 333 -14.98 4.71 -1.97
CA LEU A 333 -13.99 4.53 -3.01
C LEU A 333 -12.96 3.52 -2.46
N SER A 334 -13.01 2.31 -2.99
CA SER A 334 -12.00 1.27 -2.73
C SER A 334 -10.81 1.59 -3.62
N SER A 335 -9.86 2.29 -3.06
CA SER A 335 -8.70 2.71 -3.83
C SER A 335 -7.74 1.55 -3.97
N ASP A 336 -7.35 1.30 -5.21
CA ASP A 336 -6.36 0.31 -5.60
C ASP A 336 -5.88 0.65 -7.01
N VAL A 337 -4.60 0.42 -7.28
CA VAL A 337 -4.00 0.75 -8.56
C VAL A 337 -4.64 -0.04 -9.71
N ASN A 338 -4.51 0.49 -10.92
CA ASN A 338 -4.96 -0.18 -12.14
C ASN A 338 -3.80 -0.38 -13.11
N ALA A 339 -3.85 -1.42 -13.93
CA ALA A 339 -2.83 -1.69 -14.94
C ALA A 339 -2.84 -0.63 -16.04
N GLY A 340 -1.83 0.24 -16.06
CA GLY A 340 -1.62 1.22 -17.12
C GLY A 340 -1.35 0.55 -18.47
N TYR A 341 -1.98 1.04 -19.53
CA TYR A 341 -1.74 0.54 -20.88
C TYR A 341 -0.28 0.77 -21.29
N ASP A 342 0.45 -0.33 -21.47
CA ASP A 342 1.80 -0.31 -21.98
C ASP A 342 1.82 -0.70 -23.46
N PRO A 343 2.25 0.20 -24.37
CA PRO A 343 2.33 -0.12 -25.80
C PRO A 343 3.25 -1.30 -26.14
N LEU A 344 4.23 -1.62 -25.29
CA LEU A 344 5.13 -2.77 -25.48
C LEU A 344 4.44 -4.10 -25.23
N PHE A 345 3.30 -4.09 -24.52
CA PHE A 345 2.50 -5.26 -24.16
C PHE A 345 1.03 -5.06 -24.57
N ALA A 346 0.79 -4.39 -25.67
CA ALA A 346 -0.54 -4.01 -26.16
C ALA A 346 -1.52 -5.18 -26.30
N ASP A 347 -1.03 -6.38 -26.54
CA ASP A 347 -1.80 -7.62 -26.68
C ASP A 347 -2.42 -8.13 -25.37
N ALA A 348 -1.94 -7.65 -24.21
CA ALA A 348 -2.52 -7.95 -22.90
C ALA A 348 -3.77 -7.10 -22.59
N PHE A 349 -4.06 -6.05 -23.37
CA PHE A 349 -5.11 -5.07 -23.10
C PHE A 349 -6.19 -5.04 -24.20
N GLU A 350 -7.42 -4.71 -23.79
CA GLU A 350 -8.45 -4.20 -24.70
C GLU A 350 -8.40 -2.66 -24.66
N LYS A 351 -7.75 -2.06 -25.65
CA LYS A 351 -7.34 -0.64 -25.65
C LYS A 351 -8.47 0.35 -25.37
N LYS A 352 -9.70 0.02 -25.74
CA LYS A 352 -10.88 0.89 -25.56
C LYS A 352 -11.28 1.00 -24.08
N ASN A 353 -11.06 -0.07 -23.31
CA ASN A 353 -11.38 -0.16 -21.89
C ASN A 353 -10.13 -0.21 -20.98
N ALA A 354 -8.95 0.06 -21.51
CA ALA A 354 -7.71 0.15 -20.73
C ALA A 354 -7.56 1.53 -20.06
N SER A 355 -6.82 1.59 -18.96
CA SER A 355 -6.37 2.82 -18.32
C SER A 355 -5.08 3.34 -18.95
N PHE A 356 -4.87 4.65 -18.94
CA PHE A 356 -3.70 5.30 -19.52
C PHE A 356 -3.09 6.27 -18.54
N CYS A 357 -1.77 6.22 -18.40
CA CYS A 357 -1.03 7.19 -17.59
C CYS A 357 -1.23 8.64 -18.10
N GLY A 358 -1.39 9.57 -17.16
CA GLY A 358 -1.58 10.97 -17.43
C GLY A 358 -3.02 11.36 -17.83
N ARG A 359 -4.01 10.49 -17.62
CA ARG A 359 -5.42 10.78 -17.94
C ARG A 359 -6.34 10.85 -16.72
N GLY A 360 -5.76 10.91 -15.55
CA GLY A 360 -6.46 11.04 -14.29
C GLY A 360 -6.82 9.71 -13.64
N VAL A 361 -7.57 9.79 -12.55
CA VAL A 361 -7.95 8.66 -11.71
C VAL A 361 -8.77 7.64 -12.50
N VAL A 362 -8.59 6.36 -12.17
CA VAL A 362 -9.25 5.23 -12.85
C VAL A 362 -10.38 4.71 -11.97
N PHE A 363 -11.60 4.72 -12.49
CA PHE A 363 -12.70 3.97 -11.89
C PHE A 363 -12.85 2.63 -12.61
N SER A 364 -12.89 1.54 -11.85
CA SER A 364 -13.17 0.20 -12.35
C SER A 364 -14.53 -0.26 -11.85
N LYS A 365 -15.47 -0.44 -12.77
CA LYS A 365 -16.80 -0.92 -12.42
C LYS A 365 -16.74 -2.29 -11.74
N PHE A 366 -15.78 -3.12 -12.18
CA PHE A 366 -15.47 -4.45 -11.65
C PHE A 366 -14.00 -4.78 -11.94
N THR A 367 -13.38 -5.64 -11.12
CA THR A 367 -11.97 -6.02 -11.22
C THR A 367 -11.76 -7.53 -11.38
N GLY A 368 -12.70 -8.35 -10.97
CA GLY A 368 -12.59 -9.81 -10.94
C GLY A 368 -12.27 -10.48 -12.27
N SER A 369 -11.80 -11.71 -12.22
CA SER A 369 -11.41 -12.53 -13.36
C SER A 369 -12.52 -13.50 -13.78
N ARG A 370 -12.40 -14.10 -14.98
CA ARG A 370 -13.27 -15.20 -15.45
C ARG A 370 -14.77 -14.96 -15.18
N GLY A 371 -15.35 -13.96 -15.81
CA GLY A 371 -16.76 -13.61 -15.64
C GLY A 371 -17.03 -12.82 -14.36
N LYS A 372 -16.11 -11.95 -13.97
CA LYS A 372 -16.20 -11.05 -12.81
C LYS A 372 -16.19 -11.76 -11.44
N SER A 373 -15.60 -12.96 -11.37
CA SER A 373 -15.54 -13.71 -10.12
C SER A 373 -14.67 -12.99 -9.09
N GLY A 374 -15.14 -12.92 -7.83
CA GLY A 374 -14.43 -12.26 -6.72
C GLY A 374 -14.35 -10.74 -6.84
N SER A 375 -15.29 -10.11 -7.55
CA SER A 375 -15.33 -8.67 -7.78
C SER A 375 -16.58 -8.04 -7.16
N ASN A 376 -16.47 -6.79 -6.76
CA ASN A 376 -17.60 -5.89 -6.63
C ASN A 376 -18.00 -5.38 -8.03
N ASP A 377 -19.28 -5.48 -8.43
CA ASP A 377 -19.80 -4.88 -9.66
C ASP A 377 -20.62 -3.65 -9.28
N ALA A 378 -20.00 -2.47 -9.38
CA ALA A 378 -20.56 -1.22 -8.87
C ALA A 378 -21.88 -0.84 -9.57
N ASN A 379 -22.84 -0.32 -8.78
CA ASN A 379 -24.15 0.08 -9.26
C ASN A 379 -24.10 1.27 -10.22
N ALA A 380 -24.96 1.26 -11.23
CA ALA A 380 -25.03 2.30 -12.25
C ALA A 380 -25.35 3.69 -11.66
N GLU A 381 -26.25 3.75 -10.68
CA GLU A 381 -26.65 4.97 -9.99
C GLU A 381 -25.49 5.59 -9.21
N TYR A 382 -24.70 4.77 -8.53
CA TYR A 382 -23.51 5.23 -7.81
C TYR A 382 -22.46 5.78 -8.78
N ILE A 383 -22.18 5.07 -9.87
CA ILE A 383 -21.27 5.54 -10.93
C ILE A 383 -21.75 6.87 -11.51
N ALA A 384 -23.05 7.02 -11.77
CA ALA A 384 -23.62 8.27 -12.28
C ALA A 384 -23.43 9.44 -11.31
N LYS A 385 -23.61 9.21 -10.00
CA LYS A 385 -23.34 10.19 -8.95
C LYS A 385 -21.86 10.58 -8.92
N LEU A 386 -20.95 9.61 -8.93
CA LEU A 386 -19.51 9.88 -8.92
C LEU A 386 -19.07 10.68 -10.15
N ARG A 387 -19.56 10.33 -11.34
CA ARG A 387 -19.28 11.10 -12.56
C ARG A 387 -19.69 12.56 -12.42
N LYS A 388 -20.85 12.81 -11.84
CA LYS A 388 -21.31 14.19 -11.58
C LYS A 388 -20.37 14.90 -10.60
N ILE A 389 -19.98 14.25 -9.49
CA ILE A 389 -19.04 14.84 -8.52
C ILE A 389 -17.71 15.18 -9.20
N MET A 390 -17.16 14.30 -10.02
CA MET A 390 -15.90 14.54 -10.72
C MET A 390 -16.00 15.67 -11.74
N ASP A 391 -17.06 15.70 -12.54
CA ASP A 391 -17.28 16.74 -13.54
C ASP A 391 -17.50 18.12 -12.88
N ASP A 392 -18.26 18.19 -11.79
CA ASP A 392 -18.51 19.44 -11.03
C ASP A 392 -17.24 20.00 -10.37
N ASN A 393 -16.27 19.13 -10.03
CA ASN A 393 -15.01 19.50 -9.39
C ASN A 393 -13.81 19.55 -10.34
N ASN A 394 -14.03 19.45 -11.65
CA ASN A 394 -12.97 19.45 -12.68
C ASN A 394 -11.87 18.41 -12.42
N VAL A 395 -12.26 17.21 -12.03
CA VAL A 395 -11.35 16.07 -11.85
C VAL A 395 -11.22 15.30 -13.16
N HIS A 396 -10.00 15.05 -13.59
CA HIS A 396 -9.76 14.15 -14.71
C HIS A 396 -9.90 12.70 -14.25
N TYR A 397 -10.76 11.93 -14.92
CA TYR A 397 -10.98 10.52 -14.62
C TYR A 397 -11.22 9.70 -15.89
N GLN A 398 -11.03 8.41 -15.75
CA GLN A 398 -11.28 7.41 -16.80
C GLN A 398 -12.01 6.20 -16.22
N MET A 399 -12.69 5.43 -17.09
CA MET A 399 -13.30 4.15 -16.73
C MET A 399 -12.51 3.07 -17.44
N ALA A 400 -12.05 2.05 -16.71
CA ALA A 400 -11.22 0.99 -17.28
C ALA A 400 -11.49 -0.37 -16.64
N GLU A 401 -10.95 -1.40 -17.25
CA GLU A 401 -10.85 -2.77 -16.75
C GLU A 401 -9.36 -3.12 -16.53
N LEU A 402 -9.10 -4.08 -15.65
CA LEU A 402 -7.77 -4.60 -15.40
C LEU A 402 -7.40 -5.63 -16.50
N GLY A 403 -6.85 -5.12 -17.61
CA GLY A 403 -6.43 -5.96 -18.72
C GLY A 403 -7.59 -6.46 -19.59
N LYS A 404 -7.27 -7.45 -20.40
CA LYS A 404 -8.17 -8.08 -21.38
C LYS A 404 -8.96 -9.21 -20.74
N VAL A 405 -10.22 -9.40 -21.14
CA VAL A 405 -11.05 -10.55 -20.69
C VAL A 405 -10.28 -11.86 -20.86
N ASP A 406 -10.34 -12.74 -19.86
CA ASP A 406 -9.61 -14.01 -19.73
C ASP A 406 -8.08 -13.89 -19.54
N VAL A 407 -7.51 -12.68 -19.59
CA VAL A 407 -6.08 -12.42 -19.35
C VAL A 407 -5.86 -11.70 -18.03
N GLY A 408 -6.60 -10.63 -17.77
CA GLY A 408 -6.52 -9.81 -16.58
C GLY A 408 -7.61 -10.10 -15.56
N GLY A 409 -7.49 -9.46 -14.42
CA GLY A 409 -8.43 -9.49 -13.30
C GLY A 409 -7.76 -9.89 -12.00
N GLY A 410 -8.25 -9.34 -10.91
CA GLY A 410 -7.80 -9.60 -9.53
C GLY A 410 -8.91 -9.24 -8.54
N GLY A 411 -8.79 -9.73 -7.31
CA GLY A 411 -9.60 -9.27 -6.19
C GLY A 411 -9.01 -7.98 -5.63
N THR A 412 -9.85 -7.18 -4.99
CA THR A 412 -9.48 -5.96 -4.26
C THR A 412 -10.25 -5.96 -2.94
N ILE A 413 -10.00 -5.01 -2.06
CA ILE A 413 -10.77 -4.87 -0.81
C ILE A 413 -12.25 -4.49 -1.05
N ALA A 414 -12.62 -4.08 -2.26
CA ALA A 414 -13.99 -3.63 -2.60
C ALA A 414 -15.07 -4.68 -2.32
N TYR A 415 -14.84 -5.94 -2.67
CA TYR A 415 -15.84 -6.99 -2.44
C TYR A 415 -16.10 -7.24 -0.95
N ILE A 416 -15.07 -7.05 -0.11
CA ILE A 416 -15.19 -7.24 1.34
C ILE A 416 -16.11 -6.18 1.94
N MET A 417 -15.90 -4.92 1.57
CA MET A 417 -16.69 -3.81 2.07
C MET A 417 -18.12 -3.84 1.52
N SER A 418 -18.32 -4.32 0.30
CA SER A 418 -19.67 -4.48 -0.27
C SER A 418 -20.54 -5.48 0.50
N LEU A 419 -19.95 -6.41 1.27
CA LEU A 419 -20.69 -7.34 2.12
C LEU A 419 -21.49 -6.65 3.24
N TYR A 420 -21.13 -5.41 3.60
CA TYR A 420 -21.92 -4.59 4.52
C TYR A 420 -23.17 -3.96 3.88
N GLY A 421 -23.33 -4.11 2.56
CA GLY A 421 -24.46 -3.53 1.80
C GLY A 421 -24.25 -2.08 1.39
N MET A 422 -23.04 -1.53 1.56
CA MET A 422 -22.70 -0.17 1.11
C MET A 422 -22.43 -0.09 -0.39
N GLU A 423 -22.50 1.11 -0.93
CA GLU A 423 -22.09 1.42 -2.31
C GLU A 423 -20.56 1.49 -2.39
N VAL A 424 -19.95 0.63 -3.19
CA VAL A 424 -18.49 0.54 -3.36
C VAL A 424 -18.13 0.56 -4.84
N ILE A 425 -17.02 1.22 -5.19
CA ILE A 425 -16.39 1.13 -6.50
C ILE A 425 -14.86 1.16 -6.34
N ASP A 426 -14.17 0.41 -7.18
CA ASP A 426 -12.72 0.48 -7.28
C ASP A 426 -12.28 1.78 -7.98
N CYS A 427 -11.34 2.51 -7.38
CA CYS A 427 -10.94 3.84 -7.83
C CYS A 427 -9.49 4.14 -7.48
N GLY A 428 -8.58 4.11 -8.45
CA GLY A 428 -7.15 4.33 -8.16
C GLY A 428 -6.33 4.90 -9.31
N VAL A 429 -5.04 4.68 -9.27
CA VAL A 429 -4.06 5.26 -10.19
C VAL A 429 -3.58 4.21 -11.19
N ALA A 430 -3.47 4.58 -12.46
CA ALA A 430 -2.85 3.73 -13.47
C ALA A 430 -1.32 3.67 -13.26
N ILE A 431 -0.78 2.47 -13.07
CA ILE A 431 0.67 2.27 -12.94
C ILE A 431 1.21 1.29 -13.97
N LEU A 432 2.50 1.41 -14.26
CA LEU A 432 3.25 0.40 -15.02
C LEU A 432 4.10 -0.42 -14.07
N ASN A 433 4.45 -1.63 -14.48
CA ASN A 433 5.31 -2.54 -13.72
C ASN A 433 4.71 -2.97 -12.36
N MET A 434 3.40 -3.02 -12.21
CA MET A 434 2.73 -3.47 -10.99
C MET A 434 3.37 -4.75 -10.44
N HIS A 435 3.61 -4.84 -9.12
CA HIS A 435 4.30 -5.91 -8.40
C HIS A 435 5.79 -6.13 -8.76
N ALA A 436 6.39 -5.26 -9.59
CA ALA A 436 7.83 -5.29 -9.79
C ALA A 436 8.57 -4.54 -8.68
N PRO A 437 9.88 -4.77 -8.50
CA PRO A 437 10.69 -4.00 -7.54
C PRO A 437 10.62 -2.48 -7.75
N TRP A 438 10.34 -2.05 -8.98
CA TRP A 438 10.24 -0.64 -9.36
C TRP A 438 9.02 -0.42 -10.25
N GLU A 439 8.05 0.29 -9.72
CA GLU A 439 6.78 0.63 -10.37
C GLU A 439 6.77 2.08 -10.83
N VAL A 440 5.88 2.42 -11.75
CA VAL A 440 5.84 3.75 -12.37
C VAL A 440 4.43 4.31 -12.35
N ALA A 441 4.26 5.50 -11.76
CA ALA A 441 3.02 6.28 -11.80
C ALA A 441 3.25 7.64 -12.46
N SER A 442 2.22 8.18 -13.11
CA SER A 442 2.23 9.56 -13.62
C SER A 442 1.95 10.55 -12.50
N LYS A 443 2.73 11.62 -12.38
CA LYS A 443 2.46 12.71 -11.43
C LYS A 443 1.07 13.33 -11.61
N ALA A 444 0.59 13.42 -12.86
CA ALA A 444 -0.76 13.92 -13.13
C ALA A 444 -1.83 13.03 -12.51
N ASP A 445 -1.68 11.71 -12.56
CA ASP A 445 -2.66 10.78 -12.02
C ASP A 445 -2.65 10.78 -10.48
N VAL A 446 -1.47 10.93 -9.86
CA VAL A 446 -1.34 11.16 -8.41
C VAL A 446 -2.07 12.44 -7.98
N TYR A 447 -1.91 13.54 -8.72
CA TYR A 447 -2.57 14.80 -8.43
C TYR A 447 -4.10 14.71 -8.61
N GLU A 448 -4.57 14.08 -9.69
CA GLU A 448 -5.99 13.89 -9.92
C GLU A 448 -6.64 12.91 -8.93
N ALA A 449 -5.91 11.91 -8.43
CA ALA A 449 -6.39 11.02 -7.37
C ALA A 449 -6.68 11.80 -6.07
N LYS A 450 -5.77 12.65 -5.63
CA LYS A 450 -6.00 13.53 -4.47
C LYS A 450 -7.23 14.41 -4.67
N LYS A 451 -7.36 15.07 -5.83
CA LYS A 451 -8.55 15.90 -6.15
C LYS A 451 -9.85 15.10 -6.14
N CYS A 452 -9.81 13.89 -6.72
CA CYS A 452 -10.95 12.97 -6.71
C CYS A 452 -11.41 12.65 -5.29
N TYR A 453 -10.48 12.29 -4.44
CA TYR A 453 -10.75 11.90 -3.06
C TYR A 453 -11.27 13.07 -2.22
N GLU A 454 -10.69 14.26 -2.36
CA GLU A 454 -11.22 15.49 -1.73
C GLU A 454 -12.65 15.81 -2.20
N ALA A 455 -12.91 15.73 -3.50
CA ALA A 455 -14.24 15.97 -4.05
C ALA A 455 -15.27 14.96 -3.53
N PHE A 456 -14.88 13.69 -3.39
CA PHE A 456 -15.74 12.64 -2.85
C PHE A 456 -16.05 12.83 -1.36
N LEU A 457 -15.06 13.18 -0.55
CA LEU A 457 -15.27 13.39 0.90
C LEU A 457 -16.21 14.56 1.20
N LYS A 458 -16.26 15.58 0.33
CA LYS A 458 -17.07 16.78 0.49
C LYS A 458 -18.52 16.64 -0.03
N ASN A 459 -18.87 15.51 -0.69
CA ASN A 459 -20.16 15.25 -1.34
C ASN A 459 -20.82 13.96 -0.84
#